data_4bc8e73f25dbf775799ac755d343476f
#
_entry.id   4bc8e73f25dbf775799ac755d343476f
#
_cell.length_a   1.000
_cell.length_b   1.000
_cell.length_c   1.000
_cell.angle_alpha   90.00
_cell.angle_beta   90.00
_cell.angle_gamma   90.00
#
_symmetry.space_group_name_H-M   'P 1'
#
loop_
_entity.id
_entity.type
_entity.pdbx_description
1 polymer ?
#
loop_
_entity_poly.entity_id
_entity_poly.type
_entity_poly.pdbx_seq_one_letter_code
_entity_poly.pdbx_strand_id
1 'polypeptide(L)'
;MTAYAIAHLRNPQLNADVVDYIDRIQATMDPFGGRFIVHGGEVDVREGEWPGTIVIIEFPDAAAAAEWYDSPEYQEILPLRTNHIDSVALIVKGVPADYDPRATAAAYRALLPS
;
A
#
# COMPACT_ATOMS: atom_id res chain seq x y z
N MET A 1 6.95 -0.32 -14.43
CA MET A 1 6.36 0.85 -13.79
C MET A 1 6.13 0.57 -12.32
N THR A 2 6.62 1.42 -11.46
CA THR A 2 6.49 1.27 -10.01
C THR A 2 5.04 1.08 -9.59
N ALA A 3 4.82 0.23 -8.61
CA ALA A 3 3.50 0.02 -8.01
C ALA A 3 3.60 0.09 -6.48
N TYR A 4 2.47 0.26 -5.85
CA TYR A 4 2.41 0.48 -4.41
C TYR A 4 1.35 -0.42 -3.79
N ALA A 5 1.71 -1.04 -2.66
CA ALA A 5 0.75 -1.66 -1.77
C ALA A 5 0.44 -0.63 -0.67
N ILE A 6 -0.83 -0.28 -0.54
CA ILE A 6 -1.26 0.77 0.40
C ILE A 6 -2.24 0.15 1.38
N ALA A 7 -2.03 0.41 2.67
CA ALA A 7 -2.94 -0.03 3.71
C ALA A 7 -3.39 1.16 4.57
N HIS A 8 -4.69 1.21 4.84
CA HIS A 8 -5.28 2.08 5.84
C HIS A 8 -5.59 1.21 7.06
N LEU A 9 -4.92 1.48 8.18
CA LEU A 9 -5.04 0.69 9.40
C LEU A 9 -5.82 1.50 10.43
N ARG A 10 -6.97 0.97 10.87
CA ARG A 10 -7.83 1.63 11.86
C ARG A 10 -7.80 0.85 13.17
N ASN A 11 -7.87 1.58 14.28
CA ASN A 11 -7.87 1.01 15.61
C ASN A 11 -6.73 0.01 15.83
N PRO A 12 -5.48 0.37 15.50
CA PRO A 12 -4.38 -0.56 15.64
C PRO A 12 -4.19 -0.94 17.11
N GLN A 13 -4.04 -2.25 17.35
CA GLN A 13 -3.75 -2.77 18.67
C GLN A 13 -2.31 -3.25 18.71
N LEU A 14 -1.54 -2.72 19.64
CA LEU A 14 -0.18 -3.16 19.84
C LEU A 14 -0.19 -4.41 20.72
N ASN A 15 0.12 -5.55 20.12
CA ASN A 15 0.24 -6.82 20.83
C ASN A 15 1.37 -7.65 20.21
N ALA A 16 1.67 -8.81 20.83
CA ALA A 16 2.79 -9.65 20.41
C ALA A 16 2.65 -10.11 18.95
N ASP A 17 1.44 -10.42 18.51
CA ASP A 17 1.18 -10.87 17.13
C ASP A 17 1.49 -9.77 16.13
N VAL A 18 1.02 -8.55 16.39
CA VAL A 18 1.25 -7.40 15.50
C VAL A 18 2.73 -7.06 15.43
N VAL A 19 3.43 -7.10 16.58
CA VAL A 19 4.88 -6.86 16.61
C VAL A 19 5.61 -7.94 15.79
N ASP A 20 5.22 -9.20 15.92
CA ASP A 20 5.82 -10.31 15.16
C ASP A 20 5.57 -10.13 13.64
N TYR A 21 4.37 -9.68 13.26
CA TYR A 21 4.08 -9.34 11.86
C TYR A 21 5.04 -8.28 11.33
N ILE A 22 5.23 -7.20 12.07
CA ILE A 22 6.12 -6.10 11.68
C ILE A 22 7.56 -6.60 11.55
N ASP A 23 7.99 -7.44 12.48
CA ASP A 23 9.36 -7.98 12.49
C ASP A 23 9.62 -8.89 11.29
N ARG A 24 8.61 -9.61 10.80
CA ARG A 24 8.76 -10.63 9.76
C ARG A 24 8.44 -10.16 8.35
N ILE A 25 7.75 -9.02 8.19
CA ILE A 25 7.21 -8.62 6.89
C ILE A 25 8.30 -8.31 5.86
N GLN A 26 9.40 -7.66 6.24
CA GLN A 26 10.45 -7.27 5.29
C GLN A 26 11.05 -8.49 4.60
N ALA A 27 11.29 -9.56 5.35
CA ALA A 27 11.83 -10.80 4.77
C ALA A 27 10.91 -11.39 3.70
N THR A 28 9.58 -11.22 3.85
CA THR A 28 8.63 -11.70 2.84
C THR A 28 8.64 -10.85 1.58
N MET A 29 9.01 -9.58 1.69
CA MET A 29 9.03 -8.64 0.57
C MET A 29 10.34 -8.67 -0.22
N ASP A 30 11.44 -9.01 0.43
CA ASP A 30 12.78 -8.95 -0.18
C ASP A 30 12.87 -9.67 -1.52
N PRO A 31 12.33 -10.90 -1.70
CA PRO A 31 12.38 -11.57 -3.00
C PRO A 31 11.64 -10.84 -4.11
N PHE A 32 10.71 -9.95 -3.77
CA PHE A 32 9.88 -9.23 -4.74
C PHE A 32 10.28 -7.77 -4.89
N GLY A 33 11.36 -7.36 -4.24
CA GLY A 33 11.87 -5.98 -4.34
C GLY A 33 11.01 -4.94 -3.62
N GLY A 34 10.22 -5.36 -2.63
CA GLY A 34 9.37 -4.45 -1.86
C GLY A 34 10.15 -3.70 -0.80
N ARG A 35 9.78 -2.44 -0.57
CA ARG A 35 10.34 -1.63 0.51
C ARG A 35 9.29 -0.67 1.06
N PHE A 36 9.33 -0.45 2.36
CA PHE A 36 8.48 0.58 2.97
C PHE A 36 8.94 1.96 2.54
N ILE A 37 7.99 2.81 2.13
CA ILE A 37 8.22 4.23 1.90
C ILE A 37 7.39 5.10 2.84
N VAL A 38 6.30 4.57 3.37
CA VAL A 38 5.52 5.17 4.47
C VAL A 38 5.14 4.04 5.42
N HIS A 39 5.39 4.22 6.71
CA HIS A 39 5.06 3.20 7.70
C HIS A 39 4.58 3.88 8.99
N GLY A 40 3.30 4.23 9.01
CA GLY A 40 2.69 4.82 10.19
C GLY A 40 3.16 6.23 10.51
N GLY A 41 3.64 6.97 9.52
CA GLY A 41 4.05 8.35 9.70
C GLY A 41 2.89 9.24 10.11
N GLU A 42 3.22 10.38 10.73
CA GLU A 42 2.23 11.37 11.13
C GLU A 42 1.45 11.87 9.92
N VAL A 43 0.12 11.93 10.05
CA VAL A 43 -0.77 12.37 8.98
C VAL A 43 -1.25 13.79 9.28
N ASP A 44 -1.08 14.70 8.31
CA ASP A 44 -1.59 16.06 8.35
C ASP A 44 -2.82 16.13 7.43
N VAL A 45 -4.01 15.98 8.01
CA VAL A 45 -5.26 15.93 7.25
C VAL A 45 -5.62 17.34 6.76
N ARG A 46 -5.70 17.52 5.45
CA ARG A 46 -6.03 18.81 4.83
C ARG A 46 -7.51 18.94 4.46
N GLU A 47 -8.14 17.82 4.13
CA GLU A 47 -9.56 17.79 3.78
C GLU A 47 -10.16 16.50 4.32
N GLY A 48 -11.32 16.58 4.94
CA GLY A 48 -12.03 15.42 5.43
C GLY A 48 -11.43 14.81 6.68
N GLU A 49 -11.64 13.51 6.84
CA GLU A 49 -11.19 12.74 8.00
C GLU A 49 -10.34 11.56 7.56
N TRP A 50 -9.33 11.25 8.35
CA TRP A 50 -8.49 10.06 8.17
C TRP A 50 -8.33 9.37 9.53
N PRO A 51 -9.21 8.40 9.87
CA PRO A 51 -9.27 7.85 11.25
C PRO A 51 -8.24 6.77 11.54
N GLY A 52 -7.17 6.64 10.78
CA GLY A 52 -6.19 5.60 10.97
C GLY A 52 -4.79 6.02 10.60
N THR A 53 -3.93 5.04 10.44
CA THR A 53 -2.58 5.24 9.93
C THR A 53 -2.48 4.75 8.50
N ILE A 54 -1.42 5.18 7.80
CA ILE A 54 -1.19 4.78 6.42
C ILE A 54 0.13 4.05 6.31
N VAL A 55 0.14 2.98 5.51
CA VAL A 55 1.35 2.23 5.16
C VAL A 55 1.43 2.20 3.64
N ILE A 56 2.61 2.50 3.11
CA ILE A 56 2.85 2.39 1.67
C ILE A 56 4.15 1.63 1.45
N ILE A 57 4.05 0.57 0.67
CA ILE A 57 5.17 -0.27 0.26
C ILE A 57 5.34 -0.11 -1.24
N GLU A 58 6.57 0.17 -1.68
CA GLU A 58 6.89 0.32 -3.09
C GLU A 58 7.42 -0.99 -3.65
N PHE A 59 6.95 -1.35 -4.85
CA PHE A 59 7.44 -2.51 -5.60
C PHE A 59 7.87 -2.07 -7.00
N PRO A 60 8.77 -2.84 -7.65
CA PRO A 60 9.19 -2.50 -9.02
C PRO A 60 8.05 -2.44 -10.02
N ASP A 61 7.03 -3.27 -9.84
CA ASP A 61 5.83 -3.29 -10.68
C ASP A 61 4.66 -3.94 -9.93
N ALA A 62 3.48 -3.88 -10.55
CA ALA A 62 2.26 -4.40 -9.94
C ALA A 62 2.28 -5.93 -9.82
N ALA A 63 2.93 -6.63 -10.77
CA ALA A 63 3.03 -8.08 -10.72
C ALA A 63 3.82 -8.52 -9.50
N ALA A 64 4.95 -7.85 -9.20
CA ALA A 64 5.76 -8.14 -8.03
C ALA A 64 4.96 -7.92 -6.72
N ALA A 65 4.19 -6.86 -6.65
CA ALA A 65 3.35 -6.58 -5.49
C ALA A 65 2.28 -7.67 -5.29
N ALA A 66 1.62 -8.09 -6.37
CA ALA A 66 0.61 -9.14 -6.31
C ALA A 66 1.21 -10.49 -5.93
N GLU A 67 2.36 -10.83 -6.51
CA GLU A 67 3.06 -12.08 -6.20
C GLU A 67 3.51 -12.12 -4.74
N TRP A 68 3.99 -10.99 -4.22
CA TRP A 68 4.31 -10.88 -2.80
C TRP A 68 3.09 -11.14 -1.92
N TYR A 69 1.98 -10.44 -2.20
CA TYR A 69 0.77 -10.58 -1.38
C TYR A 69 0.27 -12.02 -1.36
N ASP A 70 0.30 -12.68 -2.51
CA ASP A 70 -0.19 -14.05 -2.66
C ASP A 70 0.85 -15.10 -2.24
N SER A 71 2.07 -14.70 -1.89
CA SER A 71 3.12 -15.65 -1.52
C SER A 71 2.77 -16.40 -0.23
N PRO A 72 3.14 -17.69 -0.12
CA PRO A 72 2.91 -18.45 1.11
C PRO A 72 3.55 -17.80 2.33
N GLU A 73 4.71 -17.21 2.18
CA GLU A 73 5.44 -16.56 3.27
C GLU A 73 4.67 -15.36 3.83
N TYR A 74 4.12 -14.52 2.97
CA TYR A 74 3.30 -13.40 3.44
C TYR A 74 1.95 -13.87 4.00
N GLN A 75 1.30 -14.81 3.34
CA GLN A 75 0.01 -15.33 3.79
C GLN A 75 0.11 -15.99 5.16
N GLU A 76 1.26 -16.56 5.50
CA GLU A 76 1.50 -17.13 6.83
C GLU A 76 1.43 -16.09 7.94
N ILE A 77 1.95 -14.89 7.71
CA ILE A 77 1.99 -13.83 8.74
C ILE A 77 0.77 -12.91 8.69
N LEU A 78 0.02 -12.91 7.61
CA LEU A 78 -1.11 -11.99 7.42
C LEU A 78 -2.13 -12.03 8.57
N PRO A 79 -2.55 -13.19 9.11
CA PRO A 79 -3.50 -13.23 10.22
C PRO A 79 -2.99 -12.58 11.51
N LEU A 80 -1.67 -12.49 11.69
CA LEU A 80 -1.09 -11.79 12.85
C LEU A 80 -1.51 -10.33 12.89
N ARG A 81 -1.79 -9.74 11.73
CA ARG A 81 -2.30 -8.37 11.61
C ARG A 81 -3.82 -8.33 11.49
N THR A 82 -4.40 -9.12 10.61
CA THR A 82 -5.82 -9.01 10.28
C THR A 82 -6.73 -9.43 11.43
N ASN A 83 -6.24 -10.26 12.34
CA ASN A 83 -7.01 -10.65 13.53
C ASN A 83 -7.15 -9.51 14.55
N HIS A 84 -6.34 -8.45 14.44
CA HIS A 84 -6.25 -7.41 15.47
C HIS A 84 -6.46 -5.99 14.96
N ILE A 85 -6.42 -5.78 13.66
CA ILE A 85 -6.46 -4.42 13.07
C ILE A 85 -7.47 -4.41 11.93
N ASP A 86 -8.43 -3.50 11.99
CA ASP A 86 -9.31 -3.21 10.86
C ASP A 86 -8.49 -2.53 9.78
N SER A 87 -8.40 -3.15 8.62
CA SER A 87 -7.58 -2.59 7.55
C SER A 87 -8.25 -2.72 6.19
N VAL A 88 -7.91 -1.76 5.34
CA VAL A 88 -8.16 -1.82 3.89
C VAL A 88 -6.80 -1.84 3.24
N ALA A 89 -6.57 -2.80 2.35
CA ALA A 89 -5.31 -2.92 1.63
C ALA A 89 -5.58 -3.03 0.15
N LEU A 90 -4.74 -2.39 -0.65
CA LEU A 90 -4.88 -2.40 -2.11
C LEU A 90 -3.51 -2.30 -2.76
N ILE A 91 -3.47 -2.64 -4.05
CA ILE A 91 -2.30 -2.44 -4.89
C ILE A 91 -2.71 -1.46 -5.98
N VAL A 92 -1.90 -0.44 -6.19
CA VAL A 92 -2.16 0.58 -7.22
C VAL A 92 -0.89 0.79 -8.04
N LYS A 93 -1.06 0.92 -9.34
CA LYS A 93 0.05 1.23 -10.25
C LYS A 93 0.38 2.70 -10.15
N GLY A 94 1.69 3.00 -10.14
CA GLY A 94 2.16 4.37 -10.26
C GLY A 94 2.05 4.88 -11.68
N VAL A 95 2.50 6.10 -11.88
CA VAL A 95 2.61 6.73 -13.20
C VAL A 95 4.05 6.71 -13.67
N PRO A 96 4.32 6.82 -14.99
CA PRO A 96 5.69 6.96 -15.49
C PRO A 96 6.34 8.24 -14.94
N ALA A 97 7.68 8.24 -14.90
CA ALA A 97 8.45 9.37 -14.38
C ALA A 97 8.17 10.67 -15.12
N ASP A 98 7.83 10.58 -16.42
CA ASP A 98 7.51 11.73 -17.27
C ASP A 98 6.02 12.04 -17.34
N TYR A 99 5.24 11.50 -16.41
CA TYR A 99 3.78 11.70 -16.42
C TYR A 99 3.43 13.18 -16.30
N ASP A 100 2.49 13.61 -17.17
CA ASP A 100 1.98 14.98 -17.19
C ASP A 100 0.45 14.94 -17.08
N PRO A 101 -0.13 15.46 -15.98
CA PRO A 101 -1.59 15.44 -15.80
C PRO A 101 -2.35 16.25 -16.87
N ARG A 102 -1.68 17.15 -17.58
CA ARG A 102 -2.30 17.89 -18.67
C ARG A 102 -2.73 16.98 -19.81
N ALA A 103 -1.96 15.90 -20.06
CA ALA A 103 -2.33 14.88 -21.04
C ALA A 103 -3.59 14.13 -20.62
N THR A 104 -3.69 13.80 -19.32
CA THR A 104 -4.88 13.18 -18.75
C THR A 104 -6.09 14.10 -18.85
N ALA A 105 -5.92 15.38 -18.54
CA ALA A 105 -6.98 16.37 -18.67
C ALA A 105 -7.48 16.50 -20.10
N ALA A 106 -6.56 16.49 -21.08
CA ALA A 106 -6.91 16.53 -22.49
C ALA A 106 -7.75 15.31 -22.92
N ALA A 107 -7.34 14.11 -22.47
CA ALA A 107 -8.07 12.89 -22.76
C ALA A 107 -9.48 12.91 -22.15
N TYR A 108 -9.63 13.38 -20.92
CA TYR A 108 -10.94 13.48 -20.28
C TYR A 108 -11.82 14.56 -20.92
N ARG A 109 -11.23 15.67 -21.34
CA ARG A 109 -11.97 16.73 -22.02
C ARG A 109 -12.57 16.24 -23.34
N ALA A 110 -11.85 15.36 -24.05
CA ALA A 110 -12.35 14.76 -25.28
C ALA A 110 -13.57 13.86 -25.07
N LEU A 111 -13.79 13.37 -23.85
CA LEU A 111 -14.96 12.54 -23.50
C LEU A 111 -16.18 13.38 -23.10
N LEU A 112 -16.02 14.68 -22.89
CA LEU A 112 -17.14 15.54 -22.49
C LEU A 112 -17.99 15.86 -23.72
N PRO A 113 -19.32 15.98 -23.57
CA PRO A 113 -20.19 16.45 -24.66
C PRO A 113 -19.87 17.91 -24.96
N SER A 114 -19.93 18.25 -26.26
CA SER A 114 -19.69 19.60 -26.74
C SER A 114 -20.89 20.52 -26.54
#